data_5e6df111966fa2586eafb145f9e8a227
#
_entry.id   5e6df111966fa2586eafb145f9e8a227
#
_cell.length_a   1.000
_cell.length_b   1.000
_cell.length_c   1.000
_cell.angle_alpha   90.00
_cell.angle_beta   90.00
_cell.angle_gamma   90.00
#
_symmetry.space_group_name_H-M   'P 1'
#
loop_
_entity.id
_entity.type
_entity.pdbx_description
1 polymer ?
#
loop_
_entity_poly.entity_id
_entity_poly.type
_entity_poly.pdbx_seq_one_letter_code
_entity_poly.pdbx_strand_id
1 'polypeptide(L)'
;MDSKINLSSGILTVGFDEAGRGPLAGPVCAGAVILPDDFPVEILNDSKKLSEKKRLVAEEIIKQKACWGIGIVDHKTIDEINILQASLLAMKLAWEDLEKKYDLGSLKLSKGPQVLIGITDGNFCPDVPFECRCEPKADGNYPAVMAASIIAKTCRDRIMLEMDKKYPGYGYAGHKGYPTKAHREICHKLGPSPIQRMTFKY
;
A
#
# COMPACT_ATOMS: atom_id res chain seq x y z
N MET A 1 -9.45 -9.95 20.54
CA MET A 1 -8.15 -9.92 21.25
C MET A 1 -7.71 -8.47 21.23
N ASP A 2 -7.89 -7.77 22.36
CA ASP A 2 -7.48 -6.38 22.50
C ASP A 2 -5.96 -6.33 22.64
N SER A 3 -5.26 -6.27 21.53
CA SER A 3 -3.84 -5.92 21.55
C SER A 3 -3.74 -4.45 21.95
N LYS A 4 -3.38 -4.18 23.21
CA LYS A 4 -3.08 -2.83 23.71
C LYS A 4 -1.87 -2.33 22.93
N ILE A 5 -2.12 -1.50 21.91
CA ILE A 5 -1.05 -0.81 21.18
C ILE A 5 -0.52 0.26 22.13
N ASN A 6 0.75 0.17 22.49
CA ASN A 6 1.38 1.08 23.44
C ASN A 6 1.99 2.25 22.67
N LEU A 7 1.50 3.47 22.96
CA LEU A 7 1.90 4.70 22.28
C LEU A 7 2.31 5.72 23.35
N SER A 8 3.56 6.11 23.39
CA SER A 8 4.14 6.98 24.44
C SER A 8 4.13 8.47 24.08
N SER A 9 4.10 8.81 22.79
CA SER A 9 4.04 10.19 22.32
C SER A 9 2.60 10.62 22.04
N GLY A 10 2.24 11.85 22.33
CA GLY A 10 0.92 12.42 21.98
C GLY A 10 0.69 12.59 20.47
N ILE A 11 1.64 12.17 19.62
CA ILE A 11 1.57 12.25 18.16
C ILE A 11 1.60 10.83 17.58
N LEU A 12 0.59 10.50 16.78
CA LEU A 12 0.52 9.26 16.01
C LEU A 12 0.90 9.53 14.55
N THR A 13 1.91 8.81 14.05
CA THR A 13 2.27 8.88 12.65
C THR A 13 1.52 7.82 11.86
N VAL A 14 0.73 8.26 10.87
CA VAL A 14 0.10 7.40 9.87
C VAL A 14 0.99 7.38 8.63
N GLY A 15 1.63 6.27 8.35
CA GLY A 15 2.41 6.09 7.12
C GLY A 15 1.52 5.65 5.96
N PHE A 16 1.72 6.27 4.78
CA PHE A 16 1.05 5.91 3.53
C PHE A 16 2.07 5.59 2.44
N ASP A 17 1.82 4.53 1.69
CA ASP A 17 2.55 4.23 0.45
C ASP A 17 1.68 3.38 -0.48
N GLU A 18 2.01 3.36 -1.79
CA GLU A 18 1.29 2.58 -2.78
C GLU A 18 2.19 1.61 -3.55
N ALA A 19 1.57 0.58 -4.09
CA ALA A 19 2.17 -0.35 -5.03
C ALA A 19 1.31 -0.47 -6.29
N GLY A 20 1.95 -0.38 -7.45
CA GLY A 20 1.25 -0.62 -8.71
C GLY A 20 0.99 0.61 -9.57
N ARG A 21 1.77 1.69 -9.46
CA ARG A 21 1.65 2.85 -10.37
C ARG A 21 2.11 2.55 -11.79
N GLY A 22 3.27 1.93 -11.94
CA GLY A 22 3.90 1.66 -13.23
C GLY A 22 3.39 0.46 -14.06
N PRO A 23 2.68 -0.54 -13.50
CA PRO A 23 2.15 -1.65 -14.29
C PRO A 23 1.15 -1.22 -15.37
N LEU A 24 1.13 -1.98 -16.49
CA LEU A 24 0.17 -1.84 -17.58
C LEU A 24 -1.17 -2.51 -17.27
N ALA A 25 -1.24 -3.35 -16.24
CA ALA A 25 -2.42 -4.12 -15.90
C ALA A 25 -2.60 -4.27 -14.39
N GLY A 26 -3.86 -4.44 -13.97
CA GLY A 26 -4.23 -4.66 -12.58
C GLY A 26 -4.37 -3.38 -11.75
N PRO A 27 -4.71 -3.52 -10.46
CA PRO A 27 -5.02 -2.41 -9.59
C PRO A 27 -3.78 -1.64 -9.12
N VAL A 28 -4.02 -0.44 -8.55
CA VAL A 28 -3.13 0.18 -7.57
C VAL A 28 -3.64 -0.17 -6.17
N CYS A 29 -2.72 -0.52 -5.28
CA CYS A 29 -3.02 -0.82 -3.88
C CYS A 29 -2.23 0.13 -2.99
N ALA A 30 -2.84 0.64 -1.92
CA ALA A 30 -2.16 1.46 -0.94
C ALA A 30 -2.33 0.87 0.47
N GLY A 31 -1.34 1.11 1.32
CA GLY A 31 -1.38 0.81 2.75
C GLY A 31 -1.48 2.08 3.57
N ALA A 32 -2.17 2.00 4.71
CA ALA A 32 -2.10 2.96 5.80
C ALA A 32 -1.68 2.21 7.06
N VAL A 33 -0.66 2.67 7.77
CA VAL A 33 -0.13 1.96 8.95
C VAL A 33 0.20 2.93 10.08
N ILE A 34 -0.20 2.57 11.30
CA ILE A 34 0.25 3.20 12.56
C ILE A 34 1.02 2.13 13.33
N LEU A 35 2.29 2.39 13.63
CA LEU A 35 3.13 1.49 14.41
C LEU A 35 3.08 1.84 15.89
N PRO A 36 3.04 0.84 16.80
CA PRO A 36 3.27 1.06 18.22
C PRO A 36 4.75 1.39 18.49
N ASP A 37 5.03 2.02 19.63
CA ASP A 37 6.38 2.45 20.00
C ASP A 37 7.37 1.28 20.18
N ASP A 38 6.87 0.11 20.54
CA ASP A 38 7.65 -1.12 20.73
C ASP A 38 7.72 -2.02 19.47
N PHE A 39 7.37 -1.45 18.31
CA PHE A 39 7.44 -2.20 17.06
C PHE A 39 8.89 -2.50 16.67
N PRO A 40 9.23 -3.75 16.27
CA PRO A 40 10.57 -4.14 15.86
C PRO A 40 10.92 -3.54 14.48
N VAL A 41 11.32 -2.27 14.44
CA VAL A 41 11.56 -1.51 13.19
C VAL A 41 12.69 -2.07 12.33
N GLU A 42 13.58 -2.86 12.90
CA GLU A 42 14.70 -3.51 12.21
C GLU A 42 14.28 -4.54 11.15
N ILE A 43 13.02 -5.02 11.21
CA ILE A 43 12.45 -5.91 10.20
C ILE A 43 11.96 -5.17 8.95
N LEU A 44 11.80 -3.83 9.07
CA LEU A 44 11.31 -2.98 8.00
C LEU A 44 12.45 -2.54 7.09
N ASN A 45 12.13 -2.36 5.83
CA ASN A 45 12.96 -1.72 4.82
C ASN A 45 12.05 -1.34 3.64
N ASP A 46 12.55 -0.53 2.70
CA ASP A 46 11.92 -0.36 1.40
C ASP A 46 11.49 -1.73 0.85
N SER A 47 10.20 -1.89 0.56
CA SER A 47 9.60 -3.17 0.15
C SER A 47 10.26 -3.78 -1.10
N LYS A 48 10.89 -2.95 -1.94
CA LYS A 48 11.62 -3.36 -3.15
C LYS A 48 12.99 -3.96 -2.83
N LYS A 49 13.58 -3.60 -1.68
CA LYS A 49 14.87 -4.12 -1.20
C LYS A 49 14.73 -5.43 -0.40
N LEU A 50 13.54 -5.71 0.11
CA LEU A 50 13.25 -6.96 0.80
C LEU A 50 13.01 -8.10 -0.20
N SER A 51 13.57 -9.28 0.07
CA SER A 51 13.14 -10.49 -0.63
C SER A 51 11.65 -10.78 -0.35
N GLU A 52 10.97 -11.50 -1.24
CA GLU A 52 9.56 -11.88 -1.05
C GLU A 52 9.33 -12.57 0.29
N LYS A 53 10.19 -13.52 0.66
CA LYS A 53 10.12 -14.24 1.94
C LYS A 53 10.21 -13.30 3.14
N LYS A 54 11.17 -12.35 3.15
CA LYS A 54 11.33 -11.37 4.23
C LYS A 54 10.12 -10.42 4.29
N ARG A 55 9.59 -10.02 3.14
CA ARG A 55 8.43 -9.15 3.02
C ARG A 55 7.17 -9.81 3.61
N LEU A 56 6.94 -11.10 3.33
CA LEU A 56 5.82 -11.85 3.91
C LEU A 56 5.94 -11.99 5.42
N VAL A 57 7.13 -12.24 5.95
CA VAL A 57 7.37 -12.28 7.41
C VAL A 57 7.11 -10.92 8.04
N ALA A 58 7.60 -9.83 7.44
CA ALA A 58 7.35 -8.48 7.93
C ALA A 58 5.85 -8.13 7.90
N GLU A 59 5.14 -8.50 6.83
CA GLU A 59 3.69 -8.30 6.72
C GLU A 59 2.93 -8.98 7.88
N GLU A 60 3.26 -10.23 8.20
CA GLU A 60 2.62 -10.95 9.31
C GLU A 60 2.83 -10.23 10.65
N ILE A 61 4.04 -9.75 10.91
CA ILE A 61 4.36 -9.00 12.14
C ILE A 61 3.61 -7.66 12.16
N ILE A 62 3.56 -6.93 11.03
CA ILE A 62 2.79 -5.68 10.93
C ILE A 62 1.31 -5.94 11.25
N LYS A 63 0.71 -6.97 10.64
CA LYS A 63 -0.70 -7.31 10.86
C LYS A 63 -1.04 -7.72 12.28
N GLN A 64 -0.09 -8.33 12.99
CA GLN A 64 -0.27 -8.74 14.37
C GLN A 64 -0.09 -7.61 15.38
N LYS A 65 0.82 -6.67 15.09
CA LYS A 65 1.27 -5.68 16.10
C LYS A 65 0.85 -4.24 15.82
N ALA A 66 0.49 -3.89 14.59
CA ALA A 66 0.20 -2.52 14.17
C ALA A 66 -1.28 -2.32 13.81
N CYS A 67 -1.74 -1.06 13.80
CA CYS A 67 -2.97 -0.72 13.09
C CYS A 67 -2.65 -0.56 11.61
N TRP A 68 -3.43 -1.24 10.77
CA TRP A 68 -3.22 -1.20 9.31
C TRP A 68 -4.52 -1.25 8.54
N GLY A 69 -4.52 -0.59 7.41
CA GLY A 69 -5.60 -0.63 6.44
C GLY A 69 -5.07 -0.77 5.02
N ILE A 70 -5.95 -1.17 4.12
CA ILE A 70 -5.65 -1.35 2.72
C ILE A 70 -6.71 -0.71 1.85
N GLY A 71 -6.28 0.01 0.81
CA GLY A 71 -7.13 0.54 -0.23
C GLY A 71 -6.74 -0.01 -1.58
N ILE A 72 -7.73 -0.35 -2.40
CA ILE A 72 -7.55 -0.94 -3.72
C ILE A 72 -8.40 -0.16 -4.71
N VAL A 73 -7.76 0.30 -5.79
CA VAL A 73 -8.45 0.96 -6.91
C VAL A 73 -8.15 0.17 -8.18
N ASP A 74 -9.20 -0.22 -8.89
CA ASP A 74 -9.10 -1.09 -10.04
C ASP A 74 -8.59 -0.37 -11.31
N HIS A 75 -8.29 -1.16 -12.34
CA HIS A 75 -7.78 -0.67 -13.61
C HIS A 75 -8.75 0.25 -14.36
N LYS A 76 -10.07 0.07 -14.20
CA LYS A 76 -11.08 0.90 -14.86
C LYS A 76 -11.11 2.29 -14.25
N THR A 77 -11.17 2.37 -12.94
CA THR A 77 -11.08 3.63 -12.21
C THR A 77 -9.74 4.35 -12.49
N ILE A 78 -8.62 3.60 -12.60
CA ILE A 78 -7.33 4.19 -13.01
C ILE A 78 -7.44 4.85 -14.39
N ASP A 79 -8.09 4.20 -15.34
CA ASP A 79 -8.29 4.76 -16.69
C ASP A 79 -9.21 6.00 -16.70
N GLU A 80 -10.17 6.07 -15.78
CA GLU A 80 -11.11 7.21 -15.65
C GLU A 80 -10.47 8.43 -15.00
N ILE A 81 -9.76 8.26 -13.88
CA ILE A 81 -9.28 9.39 -13.04
C ILE A 81 -7.77 9.61 -13.11
N ASN A 82 -7.02 8.85 -13.88
CA ASN A 82 -5.57 8.70 -13.97
C ASN A 82 -4.90 8.08 -12.74
N ILE A 83 -3.65 7.65 -12.92
CA ILE A 83 -2.92 6.89 -11.88
C ILE A 83 -2.56 7.71 -10.65
N LEU A 84 -2.35 9.02 -10.78
CA LEU A 84 -2.08 9.87 -9.63
C LEU A 84 -3.30 9.94 -8.71
N GLN A 85 -4.46 10.29 -9.27
CA GLN A 85 -5.70 10.38 -8.51
C GLN A 85 -6.12 9.01 -7.94
N ALA A 86 -5.93 7.94 -8.71
CA ALA A 86 -6.19 6.58 -8.25
C ALA A 86 -5.27 6.16 -7.09
N SER A 87 -3.99 6.58 -7.08
CA SER A 87 -3.08 6.32 -5.95
C SER A 87 -3.54 7.06 -4.68
N LEU A 88 -3.92 8.34 -4.81
CA LEU A 88 -4.42 9.13 -3.69
C LEU A 88 -5.75 8.59 -3.16
N LEU A 89 -6.64 8.17 -4.05
CA LEU A 89 -7.89 7.50 -3.69
C LEU A 89 -7.62 6.17 -2.95
N ALA A 90 -6.67 5.37 -3.43
CA ALA A 90 -6.28 4.13 -2.74
C ALA A 90 -5.74 4.40 -1.33
N MET A 91 -4.95 5.45 -1.13
CA MET A 91 -4.47 5.85 0.20
C MET A 91 -5.62 6.31 1.11
N LYS A 92 -6.57 7.09 0.59
CA LYS A 92 -7.79 7.46 1.32
C LYS A 92 -8.59 6.24 1.75
N LEU A 93 -8.83 5.31 0.83
CA LEU A 93 -9.52 4.05 1.14
C LEU A 93 -8.76 3.19 2.16
N ALA A 94 -7.42 3.21 2.13
CA ALA A 94 -6.59 2.52 3.12
C ALA A 94 -6.76 3.13 4.52
N TRP A 95 -6.86 4.46 4.63
CA TRP A 95 -7.19 5.13 5.88
C TRP A 95 -8.59 4.76 6.37
N GLU A 96 -9.60 4.83 5.51
CA GLU A 96 -10.98 4.46 5.87
C GLU A 96 -11.11 2.99 6.32
N ASP A 97 -10.35 2.07 5.70
CA ASP A 97 -10.29 0.67 6.11
C ASP A 97 -9.61 0.50 7.48
N LEU A 98 -8.53 1.25 7.75
CA LEU A 98 -7.86 1.27 9.04
C LEU A 98 -8.83 1.80 10.13
N GLU A 99 -9.48 2.94 9.88
CA GLU A 99 -10.41 3.57 10.82
C GLU A 99 -11.61 2.66 11.15
N LYS A 100 -12.11 1.89 10.17
CA LYS A 100 -13.18 0.90 10.38
C LYS A 100 -12.75 -0.29 11.22
N LYS A 101 -11.50 -0.72 11.11
CA LYS A 101 -10.95 -1.90 11.82
C LYS A 101 -10.57 -1.60 13.27
N TYR A 102 -10.14 -0.38 13.53
CA TYR A 102 -9.57 0.00 14.81
C TYR A 102 -10.31 1.23 15.36
N ASP A 103 -10.85 1.12 16.57
CA ASP A 103 -11.38 2.27 17.28
C ASP A 103 -10.22 3.15 17.79
N LEU A 104 -9.79 4.07 16.92
CA LEU A 104 -8.68 4.99 17.24
C LEU A 104 -8.99 5.92 18.41
N GLY A 105 -10.29 6.19 18.69
CA GLY A 105 -10.71 6.97 19.87
C GLY A 105 -10.55 6.21 21.18
N SER A 106 -10.58 4.87 21.14
CA SER A 106 -10.34 4.00 22.30
C SER A 106 -8.87 3.60 22.45
N LEU A 107 -8.01 3.90 21.49
CA LEU A 107 -6.56 3.78 21.66
C LEU A 107 -6.13 4.76 22.76
N LYS A 108 -6.25 4.31 24.02
CA LYS A 108 -5.85 5.08 25.20
C LYS A 108 -4.34 5.28 25.14
N LEU A 109 -3.93 6.40 24.57
CA LEU A 109 -2.64 6.94 24.89
C LEU A 109 -2.60 7.31 26.38
N SER A 110 -1.51 6.98 27.01
CA SER A 110 -1.29 7.24 28.44
C SER A 110 -1.26 8.74 28.78
N LYS A 111 -1.27 9.67 27.81
CA LYS A 111 -1.12 11.12 28.04
C LYS A 111 -1.79 11.98 26.95
N GLY A 112 -2.94 12.57 27.24
CA GLY A 112 -3.49 13.73 26.52
C GLY A 112 -4.16 13.48 25.15
N PRO A 113 -4.62 14.53 24.47
CA PRO A 113 -5.27 14.44 23.18
C PRO A 113 -4.28 13.95 22.10
N GLN A 114 -4.76 13.07 21.24
CA GLN A 114 -3.96 12.50 20.13
C GLN A 114 -3.94 13.46 18.95
N VAL A 115 -2.76 13.70 18.40
CA VAL A 115 -2.59 14.39 17.13
C VAL A 115 -2.18 13.34 16.10
N LEU A 116 -2.99 13.17 15.04
CA LEU A 116 -2.64 12.35 13.89
C LEU A 116 -1.85 13.19 12.89
N ILE A 117 -0.73 12.66 12.40
CA ILE A 117 0.03 13.26 11.30
C ILE A 117 0.27 12.17 10.26
N GLY A 118 -0.20 12.41 9.03
CA GLY A 118 0.08 11.55 7.90
C GLY A 118 1.46 11.85 7.30
N ILE A 119 2.20 10.81 6.92
CA ILE A 119 3.41 10.90 6.10
C ILE A 119 3.19 10.02 4.87
N THR A 120 3.33 10.62 3.69
CA THR A 120 3.15 9.94 2.39
C THR A 120 4.47 9.93 1.63
N ASP A 121 4.83 8.79 1.03
CA ASP A 121 5.90 8.78 0.04
C ASP A 121 5.46 9.48 -1.25
N GLY A 122 6.24 10.47 -1.71
CA GLY A 122 5.98 11.22 -2.93
C GLY A 122 5.70 12.71 -2.71
N ASN A 123 4.99 13.32 -3.68
CA ASN A 123 4.79 14.77 -3.75
C ASN A 123 3.34 15.21 -3.48
N PHE A 124 2.43 14.27 -3.23
CA PHE A 124 1.01 14.54 -3.07
C PHE A 124 0.44 13.75 -1.89
N CYS A 125 -0.41 14.40 -1.12
CA CYS A 125 -1.05 13.81 0.05
C CYS A 125 -2.49 13.34 -0.29
N PRO A 126 -2.96 12.22 0.32
CA PRO A 126 -4.36 11.82 0.23
C PRO A 126 -5.27 12.82 0.95
N ASP A 127 -6.55 12.81 0.57
CA ASP A 127 -7.61 13.54 1.26
C ASP A 127 -8.01 12.76 2.53
N VAL A 128 -7.43 13.17 3.67
CA VAL A 128 -7.65 12.57 5.00
C VAL A 128 -7.98 13.66 6.02
N PRO A 129 -8.70 13.36 7.12
CA PRO A 129 -9.21 14.37 8.07
C PRO A 129 -8.17 14.91 9.06
N PHE A 130 -6.88 14.82 8.76
CA PHE A 130 -5.76 15.31 9.56
C PHE A 130 -4.63 15.84 8.68
N GLU A 131 -3.67 16.54 9.29
CA GLU A 131 -2.50 17.02 8.57
C GLU A 131 -1.72 15.87 7.93
N CYS A 132 -1.44 15.95 6.63
CA CYS A 132 -0.63 15.00 5.91
C CYS A 132 0.53 15.72 5.22
N ARG A 133 1.74 15.19 5.39
CA ARG A 133 2.99 15.69 4.79
C ARG A 133 3.47 14.74 3.72
N CYS A 134 3.89 15.30 2.61
CA CYS A 134 4.42 14.56 1.48
C CYS A 134 5.94 14.68 1.48
N GLU A 135 6.64 13.55 1.56
CA GLU A 135 8.10 13.54 1.57
C GLU A 135 8.61 12.51 0.54
N PRO A 136 9.35 12.96 -0.48
CA PRO A 136 9.97 12.04 -1.43
C PRO A 136 10.94 11.09 -0.74
N LYS A 137 10.82 9.79 -1.01
CA LYS A 137 11.59 8.69 -0.41
C LYS A 137 11.30 8.49 1.09
N ALA A 138 10.08 8.80 1.52
CA ALA A 138 9.64 8.51 2.88
C ALA A 138 9.64 6.99 3.19
N ASP A 139 9.49 6.15 2.18
CA ASP A 139 9.63 4.69 2.24
C ASP A 139 11.03 4.20 2.66
N GLY A 140 12.02 5.08 2.69
CA GLY A 140 13.37 4.82 3.20
C GLY A 140 13.68 5.43 4.57
N ASN A 141 12.82 6.34 5.07
CA ASN A 141 13.13 7.16 6.25
C ASN A 141 12.12 6.98 7.40
N TYR A 142 10.86 6.66 7.09
CA TYR A 142 9.79 6.56 8.08
C TYR A 142 9.31 5.11 8.25
N PRO A 143 9.49 4.49 9.42
CA PRO A 143 9.06 3.11 9.66
C PRO A 143 7.60 2.84 9.32
N ALA A 144 6.68 3.77 9.64
CA ALA A 144 5.26 3.62 9.31
C ALA A 144 5.01 3.58 7.79
N VAL A 145 5.78 4.37 7.00
CA VAL A 145 5.70 4.38 5.53
C VAL A 145 6.33 3.10 4.94
N MET A 146 7.45 2.63 5.50
CA MET A 146 8.03 1.32 5.13
C MET A 146 7.03 0.18 5.34
N ALA A 147 6.32 0.19 6.47
CA ALA A 147 5.29 -0.81 6.78
C ALA A 147 4.10 -0.71 5.80
N ALA A 148 3.65 0.50 5.47
CA ALA A 148 2.60 0.74 4.48
C ALA A 148 3.00 0.22 3.09
N SER A 149 4.26 0.45 2.67
CA SER A 149 4.83 -0.08 1.43
C SER A 149 4.78 -1.61 1.38
N ILE A 150 5.14 -2.28 2.47
CA ILE A 150 5.09 -3.74 2.58
C ILE A 150 3.64 -4.23 2.44
N ILE A 151 2.69 -3.65 3.18
CA ILE A 151 1.27 -4.01 3.11
C ILE A 151 0.70 -3.80 1.70
N ALA A 152 0.96 -2.67 1.07
CA ALA A 152 0.51 -2.36 -0.29
C ALA A 152 1.09 -3.37 -1.31
N LYS A 153 2.40 -3.63 -1.23
CA LYS A 153 3.11 -4.52 -2.15
C LYS A 153 2.65 -5.97 -2.04
N THR A 154 2.54 -6.49 -0.83
CA THR A 154 2.13 -7.90 -0.62
C THR A 154 0.68 -8.13 -1.02
N CYS A 155 -0.22 -7.18 -0.72
CA CYS A 155 -1.60 -7.24 -1.18
C CYS A 155 -1.69 -7.28 -2.71
N ARG A 156 -1.02 -6.32 -3.38
CA ARG A 156 -1.05 -6.26 -4.83
C ARG A 156 -0.46 -7.52 -5.48
N ASP A 157 0.65 -8.02 -4.97
CA ASP A 157 1.28 -9.22 -5.52
C ASP A 157 0.36 -10.45 -5.43
N ARG A 158 -0.41 -10.62 -4.32
CA ARG A 158 -1.44 -11.68 -4.22
C ARG A 158 -2.53 -11.51 -5.25
N ILE A 159 -3.07 -10.30 -5.43
CA ILE A 159 -4.08 -10.02 -6.46
C ILE A 159 -3.54 -10.42 -7.83
N MET A 160 -2.30 -10.07 -8.15
CA MET A 160 -1.72 -10.41 -9.46
C MET A 160 -1.46 -11.90 -9.65
N LEU A 161 -1.20 -12.66 -8.57
CA LEU A 161 -1.15 -14.13 -8.62
C LEU A 161 -2.53 -14.76 -8.87
N GLU A 162 -3.60 -14.19 -8.31
CA GLU A 162 -4.97 -14.61 -8.60
C GLU A 162 -5.36 -14.28 -10.04
N MET A 163 -4.96 -13.11 -10.54
CA MET A 163 -5.20 -12.72 -11.92
C MET A 163 -4.44 -13.61 -12.91
N ASP A 164 -3.26 -14.11 -12.56
CA ASP A 164 -2.53 -15.08 -13.37
C ASP A 164 -3.31 -16.38 -13.56
N LYS A 165 -3.92 -16.88 -12.47
CA LYS A 165 -4.78 -18.07 -12.53
C LYS A 165 -6.05 -17.82 -13.36
N LYS A 166 -6.65 -16.63 -13.23
CA LYS A 166 -7.88 -16.25 -13.92
C LYS A 166 -7.68 -15.97 -15.40
N TYR A 167 -6.53 -15.44 -15.78
CA TYR A 167 -6.17 -15.08 -17.15
C TYR A 167 -4.86 -15.74 -17.55
N PRO A 168 -4.85 -17.08 -17.71
CA PRO A 168 -3.63 -17.79 -18.06
C PRO A 168 -3.11 -17.35 -19.44
N GLY A 169 -1.80 -17.32 -19.59
CA GLY A 169 -1.15 -16.88 -20.81
C GLY A 169 -0.64 -15.44 -20.77
N TYR A 170 -1.11 -14.58 -19.85
CA TYR A 170 -0.56 -13.23 -19.69
C TYR A 170 0.68 -13.17 -18.80
N GLY A 171 0.98 -14.20 -17.98
CA GLY A 171 2.21 -14.31 -17.20
C GLY A 171 2.31 -13.35 -16.00
N TYR A 172 1.17 -13.00 -15.41
CA TYR A 172 1.12 -12.06 -14.28
C TYR A 172 1.83 -12.55 -13.03
N ALA A 173 1.97 -13.86 -12.83
CA ALA A 173 2.75 -14.42 -11.74
C ALA A 173 4.23 -13.99 -11.79
N GLY A 174 4.79 -13.81 -12.98
CA GLY A 174 6.17 -13.38 -13.16
C GLY A 174 6.34 -11.87 -13.00
N HIS A 175 5.71 -11.11 -13.88
CA HIS A 175 5.95 -9.67 -13.99
C HIS A 175 4.94 -8.78 -13.26
N LYS A 176 3.92 -9.34 -12.60
CA LYS A 176 2.91 -8.60 -11.82
C LYS A 176 2.26 -7.42 -12.57
N GLY A 177 2.16 -7.53 -13.91
CA GLY A 177 1.62 -6.50 -14.78
C GLY A 177 2.60 -5.39 -15.19
N TYR A 178 3.83 -5.40 -14.72
CA TYR A 178 4.84 -4.41 -15.10
C TYR A 178 5.21 -4.51 -16.60
N PRO A 179 5.65 -3.40 -17.25
CA PRO A 179 5.95 -3.32 -18.67
C PRO A 179 7.27 -4.00 -19.05
N THR A 180 7.45 -5.27 -18.65
CA THR A 180 8.58 -6.08 -19.09
C THR A 180 8.48 -6.40 -20.59
N LYS A 181 9.60 -6.77 -21.21
CA LYS A 181 9.61 -7.20 -22.60
C LYS A 181 8.59 -8.34 -22.83
N ALA A 182 8.60 -9.35 -21.96
CA ALA A 182 7.66 -10.48 -22.04
C ALA A 182 6.19 -10.03 -21.95
N HIS A 183 5.83 -9.11 -21.04
CA HIS A 183 4.46 -8.63 -20.92
C HIS A 183 4.01 -7.87 -22.20
N ARG A 184 4.87 -7.01 -22.74
CA ARG A 184 4.57 -6.28 -23.99
C ARG A 184 4.38 -7.23 -25.17
N GLU A 185 5.26 -8.22 -25.33
CA GLU A 185 5.15 -9.23 -26.40
C GLU A 185 3.85 -10.04 -26.28
N ILE A 186 3.45 -10.40 -25.05
CA ILE A 186 2.17 -11.08 -24.80
C ILE A 186 0.97 -10.19 -25.16
N CYS A 187 0.99 -8.92 -24.78
CA CYS A 187 -0.06 -7.97 -25.15
C CYS A 187 -0.17 -7.77 -26.66
N HIS A 188 0.97 -7.74 -27.38
CA HIS A 188 0.95 -7.69 -28.85
C HIS A 188 0.39 -8.97 -29.48
N LYS A 189 0.67 -10.13 -28.88
CA LYS A 189 0.23 -11.43 -29.39
C LYS A 189 -1.23 -11.76 -29.09
N LEU A 190 -1.66 -11.52 -27.86
CA LEU A 190 -2.99 -11.91 -27.35
C LEU A 190 -4.01 -10.75 -27.30
N GLY A 191 -3.54 -9.52 -27.52
CA GLY A 191 -4.33 -8.32 -27.26
C GLY A 191 -4.36 -7.94 -25.76
N PRO A 192 -5.08 -6.87 -25.42
CA PRO A 192 -5.21 -6.42 -24.03
C PRO A 192 -6.00 -7.45 -23.20
N SER A 193 -5.55 -7.70 -21.99
CA SER A 193 -6.28 -8.56 -21.05
C SER A 193 -7.50 -7.82 -20.44
N PRO A 194 -8.45 -8.54 -19.80
CA PRO A 194 -9.59 -7.92 -19.13
C PRO A 194 -9.24 -6.98 -17.98
N ILE A 195 -7.99 -6.99 -17.51
CA ILE A 195 -7.49 -6.10 -16.45
C ILE A 195 -6.45 -5.10 -16.97
N GLN A 196 -6.33 -4.94 -18.29
CA GLN A 196 -5.42 -3.99 -18.92
C GLN A 196 -5.86 -2.54 -18.63
N ARG A 197 -4.88 -1.67 -18.37
CA ARG A 197 -5.08 -0.22 -18.28
C ARG A 197 -4.99 0.36 -19.69
N MET A 198 -6.13 0.71 -20.25
CA MET A 198 -6.24 1.09 -21.67
C MET A 198 -5.61 2.46 -21.96
N THR A 199 -5.47 3.31 -20.96
CA THR A 199 -4.80 4.63 -21.09
C THR A 199 -3.28 4.54 -21.01
N PHE A 200 -2.71 3.37 -20.64
CA PHE A 200 -1.28 3.16 -20.55
C PHE A 200 -0.73 2.66 -21.89
N LYS A 201 0.37 3.28 -22.34
CA LYS A 201 1.06 2.88 -23.60
C LYS A 201 2.09 1.78 -23.33
N TYR A 202 2.17 0.81 -24.23
CA TYR A 202 3.13 -0.30 -24.19
C TYR A 202 3.68 -0.66 -25.58
#